data_be9017c1c0304838076ec0d9c81981e2
#
_entry.id   be9017c1c0304838076ec0d9c81981e2
#
_cell.length_a   1.000
_cell.length_b   1.000
_cell.length_c   1.000
_cell.angle_alpha   90.00
_cell.angle_beta   90.00
_cell.angle_gamma   90.00
#
_symmetry.space_group_name_H-M   'P 1'
#
loop_
_entity.id
_entity.type
_entity.pdbx_description
1 polymer ?
#
loop_
_entity_poly.entity_id
_entity_poly.type
_entity_poly.pdbx_seq_one_letter_code
_entity_poly.pdbx_strand_id
1 'polypeptide(L)'
;MNKNAVLDLLRNKKVLVGGVGLLSIGVLAMYLLQKPQELSQINEVKTTQIKESPKKIEDNKKVTFDNSATVASDGIEIVQGDYDINKAIELPDVSSLVGQANNYQPNRDDALLQARLSKIGRDVEDSNATAQLGDTIIVTVTAKEGDKFLDGFSIRGNRVTIGAKLIDRLLEEQIKGMKPTEEKVVDITYPADYDNPLFAGKTINFTIISSKLVRPDEPSQEEVDKIYQAMLDNANYSNQFNKLKEIKLQIKEQAKVKFYPAKVISKLEEEYKKFFLGVKYKDEEDFFQKTGSSKSDYLAGRSEYVLERIKDELILEALSKQTGITMDSEEFKKVSSEYFNEDQKRNLLYELNIQKLMK
;
A
#
# COMPACT_ATOMS: atom_id res chain seq x y z
N MET A 1 7.12 16.40 9.64
CA MET A 1 8.43 15.90 10.12
C MET A 1 9.53 16.43 9.18
N ASN A 2 10.63 16.99 9.72
CA ASN A 2 11.68 17.62 8.91
C ASN A 2 12.50 16.52 8.19
N LYS A 3 12.78 16.69 6.88
CA LYS A 3 13.61 15.78 6.05
C LYS A 3 14.95 15.40 6.69
N ASN A 4 15.53 16.28 7.47
CA ASN A 4 16.80 16.06 8.14
C ASN A 4 16.71 15.05 9.31
N ALA A 5 15.59 14.96 10.00
CA ALA A 5 15.38 13.97 11.09
C ALA A 5 15.32 12.53 10.57
N VAL A 6 14.80 12.31 9.36
CA VAL A 6 14.76 10.99 8.70
C VAL A 6 16.16 10.58 8.22
N LEU A 7 16.93 11.53 7.69
CA LEU A 7 18.31 11.29 7.25
C LEU A 7 19.26 11.00 8.40
N ASP A 8 19.04 11.60 9.57
CA ASP A 8 19.85 11.33 10.77
C ASP A 8 19.53 9.97 11.39
N LEU A 9 18.27 9.52 11.29
CA LEU A 9 17.87 8.15 11.68
C LEU A 9 18.54 7.09 10.80
N LEU A 10 18.66 7.36 9.50
CA LEU A 10 19.31 6.46 8.52
C LEU A 10 20.86 6.47 8.62
N ARG A 11 21.45 7.55 9.14
CA ARG A 11 22.92 7.68 9.33
C ARG A 11 23.44 6.99 10.60
N ASN A 12 22.59 6.69 11.56
CA ASN A 12 23.02 6.15 12.84
C ASN A 12 23.22 4.63 12.77
N LYS A 13 24.41 4.19 12.31
CA LYS A 13 24.81 2.79 12.08
C LYS A 13 24.74 1.87 13.33
N LYS A 14 24.42 2.38 14.51
CA LYS A 14 24.34 1.58 15.75
C LYS A 14 23.01 0.83 15.95
N VAL A 15 22.00 1.05 15.10
CA VAL A 15 20.70 0.35 15.15
C VAL A 15 20.70 -0.94 14.31
N LEU A 16 21.81 -1.29 13.69
CA LEU A 16 21.93 -2.27 12.59
C LEU A 16 22.39 -3.68 13.03
N VAL A 17 22.29 -4.05 14.29
CA VAL A 17 22.69 -5.39 14.77
C VAL A 17 21.53 -6.06 15.49
N GLY A 18 20.67 -6.69 14.74
CA GLY A 18 19.62 -7.58 15.21
C GLY A 18 18.59 -7.85 14.10
N GLY A 19 18.64 -9.02 13.51
CA GLY A 19 17.98 -9.41 12.26
C GLY A 19 16.44 -9.29 12.15
N VAL A 20 15.75 -8.63 13.06
CA VAL A 20 14.30 -8.42 13.03
C VAL A 20 13.93 -6.91 12.98
N GLY A 21 14.82 -6.03 13.43
CA GLY A 21 14.55 -4.59 13.54
C GLY A 21 14.61 -3.82 12.21
N LEU A 22 15.15 -4.40 11.14
CA LEU A 22 15.37 -3.72 9.85
C LEU A 22 14.13 -3.64 8.97
N LEU A 23 13.19 -4.54 9.15
CA LEU A 23 12.02 -4.66 8.26
C LEU A 23 10.99 -3.54 8.45
N SER A 24 10.78 -3.08 9.69
CA SER A 24 9.76 -2.06 10.00
C SER A 24 10.21 -0.63 9.66
N ILE A 25 11.51 -0.33 9.78
CA ILE A 25 12.06 1.01 9.52
C ILE A 25 12.17 1.27 8.01
N GLY A 26 12.51 0.26 7.22
CA GLY A 26 12.59 0.34 5.75
C GLY A 26 11.24 0.66 5.12
N VAL A 27 10.17 0.05 5.63
CA VAL A 27 8.80 0.28 5.13
C VAL A 27 8.26 1.63 5.52
N LEU A 28 8.49 2.07 6.74
CA LEU A 28 8.09 3.40 7.16
C LEU A 28 8.82 4.48 6.35
N ALA A 29 10.11 4.29 6.07
CA ALA A 29 10.88 5.20 5.22
C ALA A 29 10.38 5.19 3.76
N MET A 30 10.05 4.03 3.18
CA MET A 30 9.48 3.95 1.83
C MET A 30 8.05 4.51 1.77
N TYR A 31 7.21 4.18 2.73
CA TYR A 31 5.84 4.72 2.82
C TYR A 31 5.82 6.24 2.96
N LEU A 32 6.76 6.81 3.73
CA LEU A 32 6.89 8.27 3.91
C LEU A 32 7.57 8.96 2.71
N LEU A 33 8.41 8.25 1.95
CA LEU A 33 9.08 8.80 0.75
C LEU A 33 8.21 8.73 -0.51
N GLN A 34 7.26 7.79 -0.57
CA GLN A 34 6.36 7.65 -1.71
C GLN A 34 5.13 8.58 -1.70
N LYS A 35 4.84 9.31 -0.60
CA LYS A 35 3.61 10.11 -0.46
C LYS A 35 3.78 11.57 -0.03
N PRO A 36 4.31 12.48 -0.88
CA PRO A 36 3.98 13.90 -0.74
C PRO A 36 2.77 14.35 -1.58
N GLN A 37 2.32 13.60 -2.59
CA GLN A 37 1.25 14.06 -3.51
C GLN A 37 -0.13 13.44 -3.30
N GLU A 38 -0.24 12.24 -2.73
CA GLU A 38 -1.56 11.61 -2.55
C GLU A 38 -2.34 12.11 -1.32
N LEU A 39 -1.69 12.67 -0.30
CA LEU A 39 -2.38 13.22 0.87
C LEU A 39 -3.19 14.49 0.57
N SER A 40 -2.82 15.27 -0.45
CA SER A 40 -3.60 16.43 -0.88
C SER A 40 -4.84 16.02 -1.70
N GLN A 41 -4.75 14.95 -2.47
CA GLN A 41 -5.87 14.45 -3.28
C GLN A 41 -6.87 13.62 -2.48
N ILE A 42 -6.43 12.91 -1.42
CA ILE A 42 -7.33 12.14 -0.55
C ILE A 42 -8.26 13.06 0.25
N ASN A 43 -7.81 14.26 0.62
CA ASN A 43 -8.67 15.23 1.29
C ASN A 43 -9.72 15.86 0.36
N GLU A 44 -9.44 16.02 -0.93
CA GLU A 44 -10.42 16.51 -1.91
C GLU A 44 -11.41 15.43 -2.36
N VAL A 45 -10.96 14.18 -2.53
CA VAL A 45 -11.82 13.05 -2.92
C VAL A 45 -12.80 12.65 -1.82
N LYS A 46 -12.41 12.73 -0.55
CA LYS A 46 -13.33 12.45 0.58
C LYS A 46 -14.43 13.50 0.75
N THR A 47 -14.18 14.73 0.32
CA THR A 47 -15.20 15.80 0.43
C THR A 47 -16.23 15.76 -0.71
N THR A 48 -15.91 15.12 -1.84
CA THR A 48 -16.81 15.05 -3.02
C THR A 48 -17.67 13.79 -3.06
N GLN A 49 -17.30 12.70 -2.37
CA GLN A 49 -18.08 11.45 -2.35
C GLN A 49 -19.16 11.37 -1.27
N ILE A 50 -19.25 12.35 -0.36
CA ILE A 50 -20.33 12.41 0.65
C ILE A 50 -21.66 12.93 0.05
N LYS A 51 -21.74 13.21 -1.26
CA LYS A 51 -22.96 13.71 -1.93
C LYS A 51 -23.75 12.66 -2.72
N GLU A 52 -23.39 11.40 -2.70
CA GLU A 52 -24.30 10.35 -3.17
C GLU A 52 -25.09 9.81 -1.98
N SER A 53 -26.37 10.15 -1.98
CA SER A 53 -27.37 9.63 -1.03
C SER A 53 -27.35 8.11 -1.07
N PRO A 54 -27.30 7.42 0.08
CA PRO A 54 -27.38 5.98 0.11
C PRO A 54 -28.73 5.54 -0.47
N LYS A 55 -28.70 4.59 -1.40
CA LYS A 55 -29.90 3.86 -1.85
C LYS A 55 -30.67 3.40 -0.62
N LYS A 56 -31.95 3.76 -0.59
CA LYS A 56 -32.94 3.35 0.38
C LYS A 56 -32.86 1.83 0.58
N ILE A 57 -32.24 1.40 1.67
CA ILE A 57 -32.36 0.05 2.19
C ILE A 57 -33.57 0.10 3.10
N GLU A 58 -34.59 -0.68 2.71
CA GLU A 58 -35.82 -0.83 3.48
C GLU A 58 -35.52 -1.47 4.84
N ASP A 59 -36.17 -0.93 5.86
CA ASP A 59 -36.35 -1.45 7.22
C ASP A 59 -35.17 -2.17 7.87
N ASN A 60 -34.21 -1.39 8.41
CA ASN A 60 -33.33 -1.91 9.44
C ASN A 60 -33.62 -1.23 10.78
N LYS A 61 -34.03 -2.03 11.76
CA LYS A 61 -34.11 -1.67 13.17
C LYS A 61 -32.86 -0.88 13.56
N LYS A 62 -33.04 0.35 14.01
CA LYS A 62 -31.99 1.17 14.62
C LYS A 62 -31.35 0.38 15.75
N VAL A 63 -30.11 -0.03 15.54
CA VAL A 63 -29.35 -0.75 16.54
C VAL A 63 -28.66 0.29 17.42
N THR A 64 -29.10 0.37 18.65
CA THR A 64 -28.36 1.05 19.72
C THR A 64 -27.85 0.00 20.68
N PHE A 65 -26.52 -0.02 20.92
CA PHE A 65 -26.02 -0.73 22.11
C PHE A 65 -26.50 0.05 23.33
N ASP A 66 -27.48 -0.48 24.03
CA ASP A 66 -27.79 -0.08 25.39
C ASP A 66 -26.88 -0.91 26.32
N ASN A 67 -26.26 -0.28 27.32
CA ASN A 67 -25.43 -0.98 28.31
C ASN A 67 -26.20 -2.07 29.08
N SER A 68 -27.51 -2.16 28.91
CA SER A 68 -28.41 -3.22 29.40
C SER A 68 -28.69 -4.31 28.37
N ALA A 69 -28.26 -4.17 27.09
CA ALA A 69 -28.49 -5.17 26.08
C ALA A 69 -27.74 -6.47 26.41
N THR A 70 -28.43 -7.59 26.31
CA THR A 70 -27.85 -8.92 26.49
C THR A 70 -27.46 -9.59 25.18
N VAL A 71 -27.84 -9.01 24.05
CA VAL A 71 -27.59 -9.54 22.70
C VAL A 71 -27.27 -8.39 21.75
N ALA A 72 -26.23 -8.55 20.95
CA ALA A 72 -25.85 -7.61 19.88
C ALA A 72 -26.79 -7.74 18.67
N SER A 73 -26.70 -6.81 17.72
CA SER A 73 -27.57 -6.77 16.54
C SER A 73 -27.40 -7.95 15.58
N ASP A 74 -26.23 -8.58 15.60
CA ASP A 74 -25.91 -9.81 14.85
C ASP A 74 -26.34 -11.09 15.57
N GLY A 75 -27.02 -10.96 16.72
CA GLY A 75 -27.54 -12.09 17.50
C GLY A 75 -26.53 -12.71 18.45
N ILE A 76 -25.33 -12.15 18.58
CA ILE A 76 -24.30 -12.66 19.51
C ILE A 76 -24.56 -12.12 20.91
N GLU A 77 -24.48 -13.01 21.92
CA GLU A 77 -24.66 -12.68 23.35
C GLU A 77 -23.60 -11.69 23.84
N ILE A 78 -24.02 -10.75 24.70
CA ILE A 78 -23.11 -9.83 25.42
C ILE A 78 -22.96 -10.29 26.86
N VAL A 79 -21.72 -10.64 27.25
CA VAL A 79 -21.39 -11.12 28.58
C VAL A 79 -20.80 -10.01 29.43
N GLN A 80 -21.41 -9.79 30.62
CA GLN A 80 -20.98 -8.80 31.58
C GLN A 80 -19.88 -9.34 32.50
N GLY A 81 -19.05 -8.43 33.01
CA GLY A 81 -18.00 -8.75 33.99
C GLY A 81 -16.69 -9.28 33.40
N ASP A 82 -16.00 -10.11 34.19
CA ASP A 82 -14.76 -10.75 33.75
C ASP A 82 -15.04 -11.93 32.82
N TYR A 83 -14.17 -12.11 31.85
CA TYR A 83 -14.31 -13.16 30.84
C TYR A 83 -12.99 -13.89 30.58
N ASP A 84 -13.09 -15.08 30.03
CA ASP A 84 -11.95 -15.81 29.46
C ASP A 84 -11.98 -15.70 27.94
N ILE A 85 -10.96 -15.08 27.36
CA ILE A 85 -10.87 -14.86 25.91
C ILE A 85 -10.96 -16.17 25.12
N ASN A 86 -10.43 -17.28 25.61
CA ASN A 86 -10.49 -18.57 24.95
C ASN A 86 -11.92 -19.14 24.88
N LYS A 87 -12.84 -18.62 25.72
CA LYS A 87 -14.28 -18.93 25.64
C LYS A 87 -15.04 -17.95 24.79
N ALA A 88 -14.56 -16.70 24.66
CA ALA A 88 -15.20 -15.67 23.86
C ALA A 88 -14.99 -15.90 22.36
N ILE A 89 -13.82 -16.42 21.97
CA ILE A 89 -13.48 -16.66 20.58
C ILE A 89 -12.70 -17.97 20.41
N GLU A 90 -12.98 -18.69 19.33
CA GLU A 90 -12.23 -19.86 18.88
C GLU A 90 -11.40 -19.47 17.65
N LEU A 91 -10.08 -19.55 17.76
CA LEU A 91 -9.17 -19.29 16.66
C LEU A 91 -8.92 -20.58 15.85
N PRO A 92 -8.62 -20.47 14.55
CA PRO A 92 -8.05 -21.59 13.80
C PRO A 92 -6.64 -21.93 14.31
N ASP A 93 -6.15 -23.10 13.92
CA ASP A 93 -4.73 -23.43 14.11
C ASP A 93 -3.87 -22.55 13.19
N VAL A 94 -3.32 -21.47 13.73
CA VAL A 94 -2.53 -20.48 12.99
C VAL A 94 -1.29 -21.10 12.36
N SER A 95 -0.70 -22.13 12.99
CA SER A 95 0.51 -22.80 12.49
C SER A 95 0.25 -23.56 11.17
N SER A 96 -0.99 -23.95 10.91
CA SER A 96 -1.43 -24.66 9.71
C SER A 96 -1.81 -23.75 8.53
N LEU A 97 -1.95 -22.45 8.78
CA LEU A 97 -2.37 -21.50 7.75
C LEU A 97 -1.24 -21.18 6.77
N VAL A 98 -1.58 -21.10 5.50
CA VAL A 98 -0.62 -20.83 4.43
C VAL A 98 -1.01 -19.56 3.71
N GLY A 99 -0.15 -18.55 3.79
CA GLY A 99 -0.28 -17.35 2.98
C GLY A 99 0.49 -17.49 1.67
N GLN A 100 -0.11 -17.04 0.56
CA GLN A 100 0.56 -16.98 -0.73
C GLN A 100 1.46 -15.75 -0.78
N ALA A 101 2.69 -15.92 -1.22
CA ALA A 101 3.61 -14.83 -1.50
C ALA A 101 3.54 -14.47 -2.99
N ASN A 102 3.60 -13.20 -3.31
CA ASN A 102 3.94 -12.79 -4.66
C ASN A 102 5.41 -13.14 -4.88
N ASN A 103 5.68 -14.18 -5.67
CA ASN A 103 7.06 -14.66 -5.92
C ASN A 103 7.83 -13.74 -6.88
N TYR A 104 7.63 -12.42 -6.78
CA TYR A 104 8.46 -11.48 -7.54
C TYR A 104 9.91 -11.60 -7.07
N GLN A 105 10.79 -11.88 -8.02
CA GLN A 105 12.24 -11.87 -7.82
C GLN A 105 12.83 -10.83 -8.76
N PRO A 106 13.48 -9.78 -8.23
CA PRO A 106 14.21 -8.83 -9.06
C PRO A 106 15.36 -9.53 -9.78
N ASN A 107 15.72 -9.03 -10.95
CA ASN A 107 16.88 -9.51 -11.68
C ASN A 107 17.98 -8.45 -11.71
N ARG A 108 19.18 -8.83 -12.19
CA ARG A 108 20.32 -7.90 -12.25
C ARG A 108 20.17 -6.84 -13.32
N ASP A 109 19.40 -7.07 -14.38
CA ASP A 109 19.13 -6.08 -15.41
C ASP A 109 18.26 -4.94 -14.86
N ASP A 110 17.28 -5.25 -13.98
CA ASP A 110 16.49 -4.25 -13.27
C ASP A 110 17.39 -3.40 -12.37
N ALA A 111 18.35 -3.99 -11.67
CA ALA A 111 19.29 -3.27 -10.83
C ALA A 111 20.26 -2.39 -11.66
N LEU A 112 20.75 -2.90 -12.77
CA LEU A 112 21.60 -2.14 -13.72
C LEU A 112 20.82 -0.94 -14.28
N LEU A 113 19.55 -1.15 -14.67
CA LEU A 113 18.69 -0.08 -15.13
C LEU A 113 18.52 1.01 -14.06
N GLN A 114 18.19 0.63 -12.82
CA GLN A 114 18.06 1.60 -11.71
C GLN A 114 19.36 2.35 -11.44
N ALA A 115 20.50 1.66 -11.50
CA ALA A 115 21.80 2.26 -11.36
C ALA A 115 22.07 3.31 -12.46
N ARG A 116 21.80 2.98 -13.72
CA ARG A 116 21.95 3.91 -14.87
C ARG A 116 21.01 5.09 -14.77
N LEU A 117 19.73 4.88 -14.39
CA LEU A 117 18.74 5.95 -14.21
C LEU A 117 19.15 6.97 -13.13
N SER A 118 20.00 6.59 -12.18
CA SER A 118 20.52 7.48 -11.15
C SER A 118 21.71 8.33 -11.58
N LYS A 119 22.31 8.05 -12.75
CA LYS A 119 23.49 8.75 -13.26
C LYS A 119 23.14 9.93 -14.15
N ILE A 120 24.08 10.86 -14.25
CA ILE A 120 24.00 11.97 -15.22
C ILE A 120 24.34 11.41 -16.60
N GLY A 121 23.47 11.67 -17.57
CA GLY A 121 23.71 11.26 -18.95
C GLY A 121 24.47 12.32 -19.74
N ARG A 122 25.31 11.88 -20.67
CA ARG A 122 26.04 12.71 -21.63
C ARG A 122 25.58 12.46 -23.06
N ASP A 123 25.68 13.48 -23.88
CA ASP A 123 25.37 13.35 -25.31
C ASP A 123 26.30 12.36 -25.97
N VAL A 124 25.75 11.49 -26.80
CA VAL A 124 26.48 10.53 -27.60
C VAL A 124 26.71 11.15 -28.99
N GLU A 125 27.97 11.46 -29.28
CA GLU A 125 28.36 12.09 -30.57
C GLU A 125 28.49 11.07 -31.73
N ASP A 126 28.69 9.77 -31.40
CA ASP A 126 28.75 8.73 -32.41
C ASP A 126 27.34 8.48 -33.03
N SER A 127 27.23 8.86 -34.29
CA SER A 127 25.99 8.69 -35.07
C SER A 127 25.61 7.20 -35.32
N ASN A 128 26.53 6.28 -35.10
CA ASN A 128 26.29 4.84 -35.23
C ASN A 128 25.94 4.18 -33.88
N ALA A 129 26.05 4.91 -32.79
CA ALA A 129 25.65 4.38 -31.49
C ALA A 129 24.15 4.07 -31.45
N THR A 130 23.79 2.93 -30.90
CA THR A 130 22.39 2.50 -30.76
C THR A 130 21.88 2.70 -29.34
N ALA A 131 20.61 3.08 -29.19
CA ALA A 131 19.97 3.26 -27.90
C ALA A 131 19.86 1.95 -27.14
N GLN A 132 20.38 1.91 -25.91
CA GLN A 132 20.43 0.77 -25.02
C GLN A 132 19.59 1.00 -23.78
N LEU A 133 19.40 -0.05 -22.98
CA LEU A 133 18.74 0.03 -21.68
C LEU A 133 19.35 1.13 -20.79
N GLY A 134 18.55 2.05 -20.29
CA GLY A 134 18.97 3.19 -19.49
C GLY A 134 19.39 4.43 -20.29
N ASP A 135 19.61 4.33 -21.61
CA ASP A 135 19.83 5.49 -22.45
C ASP A 135 18.55 6.33 -22.60
N THR A 136 18.71 7.61 -22.81
CA THR A 136 17.63 8.52 -23.17
C THR A 136 17.76 8.95 -24.61
N ILE A 137 16.76 8.68 -25.44
CA ILE A 137 16.70 9.12 -26.82
C ILE A 137 15.59 10.16 -27.00
N ILE A 138 15.84 11.20 -27.79
CA ILE A 138 14.83 12.21 -28.09
C ILE A 138 14.13 11.80 -29.38
N VAL A 139 12.80 11.63 -29.29
CA VAL A 139 12.00 11.13 -30.41
C VAL A 139 10.79 12.01 -30.70
N THR A 140 10.44 12.03 -31.98
CA THR A 140 9.13 12.47 -32.46
C THR A 140 8.43 11.26 -33.03
N VAL A 141 7.19 11.00 -32.59
CA VAL A 141 6.40 9.85 -33.03
C VAL A 141 5.06 10.34 -33.52
N THR A 142 4.67 9.88 -34.71
CA THR A 142 3.31 10.01 -35.21
C THR A 142 2.70 8.64 -35.40
N ALA A 143 1.39 8.52 -35.21
CA ALA A 143 0.64 7.29 -35.32
C ALA A 143 -0.51 7.42 -36.32
N LYS A 144 -0.75 6.35 -37.06
CA LYS A 144 -1.88 6.25 -37.99
C LYS A 144 -2.61 4.92 -37.82
N GLU A 145 -3.93 4.97 -37.92
CA GLU A 145 -4.79 3.81 -38.11
C GLU A 145 -5.28 3.82 -39.56
N GLY A 146 -4.75 2.95 -40.42
CA GLY A 146 -4.89 3.07 -41.88
C GLY A 146 -4.26 4.37 -42.36
N ASP A 147 -5.03 5.14 -43.15
CA ASP A 147 -4.56 6.43 -43.71
C ASP A 147 -4.77 7.64 -42.76
N LYS A 148 -5.44 7.45 -41.63
CA LYS A 148 -5.80 8.55 -40.72
C LYS A 148 -4.84 8.65 -39.56
N PHE A 149 -4.42 9.88 -39.26
CA PHE A 149 -3.70 10.12 -38.01
C PHE A 149 -4.57 9.76 -36.81
N LEU A 150 -3.94 9.13 -35.82
CA LEU A 150 -4.60 8.75 -34.57
C LEU A 150 -4.81 10.00 -33.72
N ASP A 151 -6.06 10.39 -33.53
CA ASP A 151 -6.43 11.56 -32.75
C ASP A 151 -6.01 11.36 -31.27
N GLY A 152 -5.46 12.41 -30.68
CA GLY A 152 -5.00 12.40 -29.30
C GLY A 152 -3.63 11.74 -29.07
N PHE A 153 -2.97 11.22 -30.11
CA PHE A 153 -1.62 10.69 -30.01
C PHE A 153 -0.62 11.55 -30.79
N SER A 154 0.34 12.13 -30.05
CA SER A 154 1.51 12.82 -30.64
C SER A 154 2.62 12.91 -29.63
N ILE A 155 3.82 12.46 -30.00
CA ILE A 155 5.05 12.65 -29.24
C ILE A 155 5.95 13.57 -30.07
N ARG A 156 6.32 14.74 -29.55
CA ARG A 156 7.13 15.72 -30.31
C ARG A 156 8.36 16.12 -29.49
N GLY A 157 9.52 15.62 -29.90
CA GLY A 157 10.79 15.94 -29.25
C GLY A 157 10.85 15.48 -27.79
N ASN A 158 10.12 14.44 -27.42
CA ASN A 158 10.10 13.94 -26.04
C ASN A 158 11.32 13.07 -25.76
N ARG A 159 11.78 13.18 -24.52
CA ARG A 159 12.85 12.32 -23.99
C ARG A 159 12.27 10.98 -23.57
N VAL A 160 12.69 9.91 -24.23
CA VAL A 160 12.31 8.54 -23.89
C VAL A 160 13.53 7.82 -23.33
N THR A 161 13.45 7.42 -22.08
CA THR A 161 14.48 6.61 -21.43
C THR A 161 14.13 5.13 -21.55
N ILE A 162 14.98 4.38 -22.23
CA ILE A 162 14.75 2.97 -22.52
C ILE A 162 14.71 2.15 -21.22
N GLY A 163 13.63 1.43 -21.00
CA GLY A 163 13.37 0.62 -19.81
C GLY A 163 12.64 1.36 -18.69
N ALA A 164 12.47 2.69 -18.79
CA ALA A 164 11.76 3.46 -17.77
C ALA A 164 10.22 3.28 -17.83
N LYS A 165 9.70 2.65 -18.88
CA LYS A 165 8.26 2.36 -19.07
C LYS A 165 7.38 3.63 -19.01
N LEU A 166 7.89 4.74 -19.52
CA LEU A 166 7.19 6.03 -19.53
C LEU A 166 6.29 6.21 -20.76
N ILE A 167 6.42 5.35 -21.74
CA ILE A 167 5.60 5.31 -22.95
C ILE A 167 5.06 3.89 -23.15
N ASP A 168 4.23 3.72 -24.16
CA ASP A 168 3.73 2.40 -24.55
C ASP A 168 4.87 1.37 -24.70
N ARG A 169 4.72 0.21 -24.09
CA ARG A 169 5.77 -0.84 -24.03
C ARG A 169 6.18 -1.35 -25.41
N LEU A 170 5.20 -1.60 -26.28
CA LEU A 170 5.49 -2.14 -27.61
C LEU A 170 6.17 -1.08 -28.49
N LEU A 171 5.81 0.20 -28.30
CA LEU A 171 6.46 1.31 -28.95
C LEU A 171 7.89 1.53 -28.41
N GLU A 172 8.11 1.42 -27.09
CA GLU A 172 9.44 1.54 -26.48
C GLU A 172 10.40 0.47 -27.03
N GLU A 173 9.93 -0.77 -27.24
CA GLU A 173 10.71 -1.84 -27.85
C GLU A 173 11.15 -1.51 -29.29
N GLN A 174 10.35 -0.70 -30.03
CA GLN A 174 10.74 -0.27 -31.38
C GLN A 174 11.79 0.85 -31.36
N ILE A 175 11.81 1.66 -30.30
CA ILE A 175 12.77 2.75 -30.10
C ILE A 175 14.12 2.22 -29.61
N LYS A 176 14.11 1.14 -28.83
CA LYS A 176 15.33 0.44 -28.44
C LYS A 176 16.13 0.01 -29.66
N GLY A 177 17.42 0.30 -29.67
CA GLY A 177 18.33 -0.01 -30.78
C GLY A 177 18.35 1.04 -31.88
N MET A 178 17.50 2.07 -31.87
CA MET A 178 17.58 3.16 -32.82
C MET A 178 18.85 4.00 -32.64
N LYS A 179 19.36 4.51 -33.75
CA LYS A 179 20.51 5.44 -33.80
C LYS A 179 20.01 6.88 -33.69
N PRO A 180 20.88 7.85 -33.31
CA PRO A 180 20.60 9.27 -33.53
C PRO A 180 20.28 9.58 -34.99
N THR A 181 19.30 10.45 -35.24
CA THR A 181 18.85 10.89 -36.59
C THR A 181 18.27 9.77 -37.47
N GLU A 182 17.86 8.65 -36.90
CA GLU A 182 17.21 7.56 -37.61
C GLU A 182 15.69 7.83 -37.71
N GLU A 183 15.13 7.47 -38.85
CA GLU A 183 13.69 7.37 -39.07
C GLU A 183 13.31 5.90 -39.24
N LYS A 184 12.30 5.45 -38.46
CA LYS A 184 11.77 4.08 -38.50
C LYS A 184 10.27 4.13 -38.68
N VAL A 185 9.76 3.38 -39.61
CA VAL A 185 8.31 3.15 -39.80
C VAL A 185 7.99 1.71 -39.44
N VAL A 186 7.00 1.51 -38.56
CA VAL A 186 6.66 0.18 -38.06
C VAL A 186 5.17 0.05 -37.80
N ASP A 187 4.61 -1.10 -38.13
CA ASP A 187 3.26 -1.49 -37.74
C ASP A 187 3.30 -2.29 -36.46
N ILE A 188 2.53 -1.86 -35.45
CA ILE A 188 2.35 -2.57 -34.20
C ILE A 188 0.90 -3.03 -34.11
N THR A 189 0.69 -4.36 -34.00
CA THR A 189 -0.64 -4.93 -33.78
C THR A 189 -0.83 -5.18 -32.29
N TYR A 190 -1.84 -4.55 -31.73
CA TYR A 190 -2.18 -4.64 -30.32
C TYR A 190 -3.26 -5.70 -30.08
N PRO A 191 -3.16 -6.51 -29.01
CA PRO A 191 -4.22 -7.47 -28.65
C PRO A 191 -5.52 -6.74 -28.28
N ALA A 192 -6.65 -7.45 -28.40
CA ALA A 192 -7.97 -6.87 -28.12
C ALA A 192 -8.17 -6.47 -26.65
N ASP A 193 -7.45 -7.13 -25.74
CA ASP A 193 -7.44 -6.91 -24.29
C ASP A 193 -6.30 -5.98 -23.83
N TYR A 194 -5.71 -5.22 -24.76
CA TYR A 194 -4.64 -4.29 -24.42
C TYR A 194 -5.15 -3.16 -23.52
N ASP A 195 -4.39 -2.83 -22.46
CA ASP A 195 -4.80 -1.88 -21.41
C ASP A 195 -5.12 -0.46 -21.94
N ASN A 196 -4.47 -0.04 -23.04
CA ASN A 196 -4.74 1.26 -23.63
C ASN A 196 -5.84 1.17 -24.68
N PRO A 197 -7.04 1.74 -24.45
CA PRO A 197 -8.18 1.65 -25.36
C PRO A 197 -7.96 2.35 -26.71
N LEU A 198 -6.98 3.27 -26.81
CA LEU A 198 -6.61 3.89 -28.09
C LEU A 198 -6.00 2.87 -29.05
N PHE A 199 -5.37 1.82 -28.53
CA PHE A 199 -4.61 0.82 -29.29
C PHE A 199 -5.27 -0.55 -29.33
N ALA A 200 -6.08 -0.90 -28.32
CA ALA A 200 -6.67 -2.24 -28.15
C ALA A 200 -7.34 -2.75 -29.41
N GLY A 201 -6.91 -3.94 -29.87
CA GLY A 201 -7.46 -4.63 -31.05
C GLY A 201 -7.09 -4.00 -32.40
N LYS A 202 -6.16 -3.05 -32.45
CA LYS A 202 -5.81 -2.31 -33.65
C LYS A 202 -4.40 -2.59 -34.13
N THR A 203 -4.17 -2.40 -35.42
CA THR A 203 -2.84 -2.27 -36.00
C THR A 203 -2.55 -0.81 -36.24
N ILE A 204 -1.54 -0.27 -35.61
CA ILE A 204 -1.16 1.15 -35.69
C ILE A 204 0.18 1.26 -36.39
N ASN A 205 0.22 2.10 -37.43
CA ASN A 205 1.46 2.46 -38.12
C ASN A 205 2.12 3.63 -37.42
N PHE A 206 3.31 3.42 -36.89
CA PHE A 206 4.13 4.44 -36.25
C PHE A 206 5.26 4.90 -37.15
N THR A 207 5.41 6.21 -37.27
CA THR A 207 6.63 6.82 -37.83
C THR A 207 7.37 7.45 -36.66
N ILE A 208 8.57 6.93 -36.38
CA ILE A 208 9.44 7.31 -35.25
C ILE A 208 10.67 8.00 -35.82
N ILE A 209 10.93 9.23 -35.43
CA ILE A 209 12.11 10.00 -35.81
C ILE A 209 12.90 10.28 -34.55
N SER A 210 14.13 9.77 -34.48
CA SER A 210 15.07 10.08 -33.42
C SER A 210 15.90 11.32 -33.77
N SER A 211 16.35 12.05 -32.75
CA SER A 211 17.20 13.24 -32.99
C SER A 211 18.51 13.21 -32.19
N LYS A 212 18.49 12.73 -30.96
CA LYS A 212 19.62 12.80 -30.06
C LYS A 212 19.60 11.60 -29.10
N LEU A 213 20.79 11.09 -28.80
CA LEU A 213 21.00 10.02 -27.80
C LEU A 213 21.81 10.58 -26.64
N VAL A 214 21.36 10.30 -25.44
CA VAL A 214 22.04 10.65 -24.18
C VAL A 214 22.29 9.36 -23.40
N ARG A 215 23.53 9.08 -23.07
CA ARG A 215 23.94 7.88 -22.35
C ARG A 215 24.38 8.21 -20.94
N PRO A 216 23.85 7.55 -19.91
CA PRO A 216 24.37 7.70 -18.55
C PRO A 216 25.79 7.12 -18.43
N ASP A 217 26.56 7.63 -17.47
CA ASP A 217 27.82 7.01 -17.09
C ASP A 217 27.57 5.57 -16.61
N GLU A 218 28.46 4.64 -16.98
CA GLU A 218 28.34 3.24 -16.55
C GLU A 218 28.47 3.15 -15.01
N PRO A 219 27.50 2.54 -14.33
CA PRO A 219 27.64 2.30 -12.90
C PRO A 219 28.70 1.24 -12.63
N SER A 220 29.38 1.36 -11.51
CA SER A 220 30.29 0.29 -11.06
C SER A 220 29.51 -0.96 -10.66
N GLN A 221 30.19 -2.13 -10.73
CA GLN A 221 29.60 -3.38 -10.30
C GLN A 221 29.13 -3.33 -8.84
N GLU A 222 29.85 -2.62 -7.96
CA GLU A 222 29.50 -2.44 -6.56
C GLU A 222 28.18 -1.65 -6.40
N GLU A 223 27.95 -0.64 -7.24
CA GLU A 223 26.69 0.13 -7.22
C GLU A 223 25.51 -0.76 -7.67
N VAL A 224 25.69 -1.54 -8.73
CA VAL A 224 24.67 -2.48 -9.21
C VAL A 224 24.37 -3.55 -8.15
N ASP A 225 25.40 -4.09 -7.50
CA ASP A 225 25.23 -5.12 -6.46
C ASP A 225 24.50 -4.56 -5.23
N LYS A 226 24.78 -3.33 -4.81
CA LYS A 226 24.05 -2.67 -3.71
C LYS A 226 22.58 -2.46 -4.04
N ILE A 227 22.27 -2.01 -5.25
CA ILE A 227 20.88 -1.82 -5.69
C ILE A 227 20.19 -3.17 -5.78
N TYR A 228 20.81 -4.19 -6.38
CA TYR A 228 20.26 -5.51 -6.49
C TYR A 228 19.96 -6.13 -5.12
N GLN A 229 20.88 -6.00 -4.16
CA GLN A 229 20.63 -6.47 -2.79
C GLN A 229 19.45 -5.73 -2.14
N ALA A 230 19.36 -4.41 -2.29
CA ALA A 230 18.23 -3.63 -1.78
C ALA A 230 16.89 -4.06 -2.42
N MET A 231 16.89 -4.36 -3.72
CA MET A 231 15.71 -4.87 -4.42
C MET A 231 15.31 -6.26 -3.92
N LEU A 232 16.27 -7.15 -3.66
CA LEU A 232 16.01 -8.48 -3.05
C LEU A 232 15.41 -8.34 -1.65
N ASP A 233 15.99 -7.47 -0.81
CA ASP A 233 15.50 -7.25 0.54
C ASP A 233 14.06 -6.71 0.52
N ASN A 234 13.76 -5.78 -0.37
CA ASN A 234 12.41 -5.24 -0.57
C ASN A 234 11.43 -6.29 -1.08
N ALA A 235 11.83 -7.13 -2.05
CA ALA A 235 11.00 -8.21 -2.57
C ALA A 235 10.68 -9.25 -1.48
N ASN A 236 11.68 -9.66 -0.71
CA ASN A 236 11.53 -10.58 0.42
C ASN A 236 10.59 -10.01 1.49
N TYR A 237 10.77 -8.72 1.81
CA TYR A 237 9.88 -8.03 2.75
C TYR A 237 8.44 -8.00 2.24
N SER A 238 8.22 -7.58 0.99
CA SER A 238 6.89 -7.51 0.38
C SER A 238 6.21 -8.87 0.35
N ASN A 239 6.95 -9.92 0.00
CA ASN A 239 6.46 -11.30 0.01
C ASN A 239 6.05 -11.75 1.42
N GLN A 240 6.87 -11.45 2.42
CA GLN A 240 6.54 -11.75 3.82
C GLN A 240 5.31 -10.98 4.31
N PHE A 241 5.23 -9.68 3.99
CA PHE A 241 4.10 -8.84 4.34
C PHE A 241 2.78 -9.34 3.72
N ASN A 242 2.79 -9.68 2.42
CA ASN A 242 1.62 -10.21 1.73
C ASN A 242 1.18 -11.55 2.32
N LYS A 243 2.14 -12.44 2.63
CA LYS A 243 1.88 -13.71 3.30
C LYS A 243 1.20 -13.51 4.66
N LEU A 244 1.71 -12.62 5.49
CA LEU A 244 1.13 -12.32 6.81
C LEU A 244 -0.26 -11.69 6.69
N LYS A 245 -0.45 -10.79 5.72
CA LYS A 245 -1.76 -10.18 5.44
C LYS A 245 -2.80 -11.22 5.07
N GLU A 246 -2.45 -12.18 4.23
CA GLU A 246 -3.35 -13.25 3.83
C GLU A 246 -3.68 -14.21 4.99
N ILE A 247 -2.67 -14.57 5.80
CA ILE A 247 -2.90 -15.37 7.01
C ILE A 247 -3.81 -14.61 7.99
N LYS A 248 -3.63 -13.31 8.16
CA LYS A 248 -4.53 -12.48 8.98
C LYS A 248 -5.98 -12.55 8.48
N LEU A 249 -6.19 -12.49 7.16
CA LEU A 249 -7.53 -12.63 6.59
C LEU A 249 -8.12 -14.02 6.87
N GLN A 250 -7.34 -15.08 6.68
CA GLN A 250 -7.79 -16.46 6.97
C GLN A 250 -8.14 -16.63 8.45
N ILE A 251 -7.34 -16.07 9.38
CA ILE A 251 -7.67 -16.08 10.80
C ILE A 251 -9.01 -15.36 11.02
N LYS A 252 -9.19 -14.18 10.44
CA LYS A 252 -10.42 -13.40 10.59
C LYS A 252 -11.65 -14.14 10.05
N GLU A 253 -11.54 -14.81 8.92
CA GLU A 253 -12.62 -15.59 8.30
C GLU A 253 -12.98 -16.82 9.12
N GLN A 254 -11.98 -17.57 9.60
CA GLN A 254 -12.19 -18.84 10.29
C GLN A 254 -12.47 -18.71 11.78
N ALA A 255 -12.08 -17.59 12.41
CA ALA A 255 -12.36 -17.35 13.83
C ALA A 255 -13.87 -17.28 14.11
N LYS A 256 -14.30 -17.98 15.17
CA LYS A 256 -15.71 -18.07 15.60
C LYS A 256 -15.89 -17.34 16.91
N VAL A 257 -16.60 -16.22 16.87
CA VAL A 257 -17.02 -15.50 18.09
C VAL A 257 -18.14 -16.25 18.75
N LYS A 258 -18.05 -16.48 20.05
CA LYS A 258 -19.07 -17.16 20.86
C LYS A 258 -19.92 -16.15 21.65
N PHE A 259 -19.31 -15.11 22.17
CA PHE A 259 -19.97 -13.98 22.81
C PHE A 259 -19.09 -12.73 22.76
N TYR A 260 -19.71 -11.58 22.97
CA TYR A 260 -19.02 -10.30 23.07
C TYR A 260 -18.84 -9.89 24.55
N PRO A 261 -17.59 -9.73 25.04
CA PRO A 261 -17.38 -9.19 26.38
C PRO A 261 -17.76 -7.71 26.44
N ALA A 262 -18.62 -7.32 27.37
CA ALA A 262 -19.03 -5.92 27.54
C ALA A 262 -17.84 -4.98 27.78
N LYS A 263 -16.77 -5.44 28.40
CA LYS A 263 -15.53 -4.68 28.59
C LYS A 263 -14.86 -4.31 27.27
N VAL A 264 -14.88 -5.20 26.26
CA VAL A 264 -14.32 -4.93 24.91
C VAL A 264 -15.20 -3.94 24.17
N ILE A 265 -16.53 -4.09 24.27
CA ILE A 265 -17.48 -3.13 23.71
C ILE A 265 -17.21 -1.73 24.27
N SER A 266 -17.18 -1.59 25.62
CA SER A 266 -16.95 -0.30 26.27
C SER A 266 -15.60 0.33 25.88
N LYS A 267 -14.54 -0.47 25.72
CA LYS A 267 -13.26 0.00 25.22
C LYS A 267 -13.37 0.60 23.84
N LEU A 268 -14.04 -0.08 22.90
CA LEU A 268 -14.22 0.38 21.52
C LEU A 268 -15.14 1.62 21.45
N GLU A 269 -16.16 1.70 22.29
CA GLU A 269 -17.02 2.90 22.40
C GLU A 269 -16.22 4.12 22.87
N GLU A 270 -15.33 3.95 23.85
CA GLU A 270 -14.44 5.04 24.31
C GLU A 270 -13.42 5.43 23.22
N GLU A 271 -12.93 4.48 22.42
CA GLU A 271 -12.07 4.79 21.27
C GLU A 271 -12.82 5.59 20.20
N TYR A 272 -14.04 5.19 19.85
CA TYR A 272 -14.90 5.95 18.94
C TYR A 272 -15.12 7.36 19.44
N LYS A 273 -15.46 7.51 20.72
CA LYS A 273 -15.66 8.80 21.37
C LYS A 273 -14.41 9.68 21.25
N LYS A 274 -13.23 9.15 21.59
CA LYS A 274 -11.95 9.86 21.46
C LYS A 274 -11.66 10.29 20.02
N PHE A 275 -11.97 9.44 19.04
CA PHE A 275 -11.79 9.76 17.62
C PHE A 275 -12.68 10.92 17.19
N PHE A 276 -13.97 10.93 17.57
CA PHE A 276 -14.93 11.97 17.19
C PHE A 276 -14.71 13.29 17.93
N LEU A 277 -14.48 13.24 19.23
CA LEU A 277 -14.28 14.45 20.03
C LEU A 277 -12.90 15.05 19.77
N GLY A 278 -11.87 14.22 19.61
CA GLY A 278 -10.49 14.65 19.44
C GLY A 278 -10.08 15.64 20.55
N VAL A 279 -9.34 16.66 20.13
CA VAL A 279 -8.97 17.81 21.01
C VAL A 279 -9.89 19.02 20.81
N LYS A 280 -10.87 18.92 19.90
CA LYS A 280 -11.67 20.05 19.42
C LYS A 280 -12.94 20.28 20.26
N TYR A 281 -13.50 19.20 20.79
CA TYR A 281 -14.75 19.24 21.54
C TYR A 281 -14.54 18.78 22.98
N LYS A 282 -15.21 19.48 23.91
CA LYS A 282 -15.09 19.20 25.34
C LYS A 282 -15.72 17.86 25.73
N ASP A 283 -16.90 17.58 25.17
CA ASP A 283 -17.70 16.38 25.39
C ASP A 283 -18.67 16.17 24.20
N GLU A 284 -19.47 15.12 24.26
CA GLU A 284 -20.45 14.78 23.22
C GLU A 284 -21.50 15.88 23.05
N GLU A 285 -21.95 16.54 24.12
CA GLU A 285 -22.94 17.60 24.05
C GLU A 285 -22.37 18.83 23.31
N ASP A 286 -21.15 19.23 23.62
CA ASP A 286 -20.43 20.31 22.93
C ASP A 286 -20.26 19.98 21.43
N PHE A 287 -19.98 18.69 21.10
CA PHE A 287 -19.92 18.21 19.73
C PHE A 287 -21.27 18.38 19.02
N PHE A 288 -22.38 17.91 19.60
CA PHE A 288 -23.69 18.00 18.97
C PHE A 288 -24.13 19.46 18.75
N GLN A 289 -23.90 20.32 19.74
CA GLN A 289 -24.26 21.75 19.66
C GLN A 289 -23.47 22.48 18.56
N LYS A 290 -22.17 22.18 18.42
CA LYS A 290 -21.30 22.86 17.45
C LYS A 290 -21.40 22.34 16.04
N THR A 291 -21.73 21.05 15.85
CA THR A 291 -21.78 20.43 14.53
C THR A 291 -23.19 20.30 13.97
N GLY A 292 -24.22 20.38 14.81
CA GLY A 292 -25.61 20.08 14.43
C GLY A 292 -25.86 18.59 14.16
N SER A 293 -24.92 17.71 14.52
CA SER A 293 -25.05 16.27 14.33
C SER A 293 -26.14 15.70 15.24
N SER A 294 -26.93 14.74 14.73
CA SER A 294 -27.94 14.09 15.56
C SER A 294 -27.29 13.07 16.50
N LYS A 295 -27.79 13.03 17.75
CA LYS A 295 -27.34 12.03 18.72
C LYS A 295 -27.64 10.62 18.23
N SER A 296 -28.73 10.41 17.51
CA SER A 296 -29.10 9.08 16.99
C SER A 296 -28.12 8.59 15.92
N ASP A 297 -27.64 9.47 15.05
CA ASP A 297 -26.68 9.09 14.01
C ASP A 297 -25.28 8.83 14.59
N TYR A 298 -24.89 9.61 15.60
CA TYR A 298 -23.66 9.37 16.35
C TYR A 298 -23.70 8.00 17.06
N LEU A 299 -24.79 7.66 17.73
CA LEU A 299 -24.93 6.36 18.40
C LEU A 299 -25.01 5.19 17.41
N ALA A 300 -25.64 5.39 16.26
CA ALA A 300 -25.64 4.38 15.20
C ALA A 300 -24.22 4.14 14.65
N GLY A 301 -23.50 5.21 14.34
CA GLY A 301 -22.09 5.11 13.88
C GLY A 301 -21.17 4.49 14.93
N ARG A 302 -21.38 4.76 16.23
CA ARG A 302 -20.66 4.12 17.33
C ARG A 302 -20.91 2.61 17.36
N SER A 303 -22.14 2.19 17.20
CA SER A 303 -22.51 0.78 17.20
C SER A 303 -21.91 0.05 15.99
N GLU A 304 -21.94 0.66 14.81
CA GLU A 304 -21.31 0.15 13.59
C GLU A 304 -19.80 -0.01 13.78
N TYR A 305 -19.12 1.02 14.28
CA TYR A 305 -17.70 0.98 14.60
C TYR A 305 -17.32 -0.15 15.53
N VAL A 306 -18.11 -0.38 16.59
CA VAL A 306 -17.89 -1.48 17.54
C VAL A 306 -18.01 -2.83 16.84
N LEU A 307 -19.09 -3.05 16.07
CA LEU A 307 -19.33 -4.33 15.37
C LEU A 307 -18.24 -4.66 14.36
N GLU A 308 -17.76 -3.66 13.62
CA GLU A 308 -16.68 -3.85 12.66
C GLU A 308 -15.35 -4.25 13.31
N ARG A 309 -15.09 -3.79 14.54
CA ARG A 309 -13.80 -3.94 15.20
C ARG A 309 -13.73 -5.00 16.29
N ILE A 310 -14.86 -5.36 16.91
CA ILE A 310 -14.87 -6.24 18.08
C ILE A 310 -14.25 -7.61 17.80
N LYS A 311 -14.53 -8.18 16.64
CA LYS A 311 -13.94 -9.47 16.25
C LYS A 311 -12.41 -9.38 16.14
N ASP A 312 -11.88 -8.30 15.57
CA ASP A 312 -10.45 -8.07 15.43
C ASP A 312 -9.77 -7.88 16.80
N GLU A 313 -10.41 -7.17 17.74
CA GLU A 313 -9.91 -7.03 19.11
C GLU A 313 -9.87 -8.39 19.84
N LEU A 314 -10.91 -9.19 19.72
CA LEU A 314 -10.95 -10.53 20.33
C LEU A 314 -9.87 -11.47 19.76
N ILE A 315 -9.68 -11.44 18.42
CA ILE A 315 -8.62 -12.22 17.78
C ILE A 315 -7.26 -11.78 18.32
N LEU A 316 -6.99 -10.47 18.36
CA LEU A 316 -5.71 -9.93 18.79
C LEU A 316 -5.42 -10.27 20.25
N GLU A 317 -6.41 -10.17 21.13
CA GLU A 317 -6.30 -10.57 22.54
C GLU A 317 -6.02 -12.07 22.69
N ALA A 318 -6.74 -12.92 21.92
CA ALA A 318 -6.53 -14.37 21.95
C ALA A 318 -5.15 -14.77 21.44
N LEU A 319 -4.67 -14.17 20.36
CA LEU A 319 -3.31 -14.36 19.85
C LEU A 319 -2.26 -13.93 20.89
N SER A 320 -2.46 -12.75 21.49
CA SER A 320 -1.55 -12.22 22.52
C SER A 320 -1.50 -13.12 23.76
N LYS A 321 -2.63 -13.73 24.13
CA LYS A 321 -2.66 -14.72 25.24
C LYS A 321 -1.88 -15.98 24.90
N GLN A 322 -1.96 -16.47 23.66
CA GLN A 322 -1.24 -17.68 23.23
C GLN A 322 0.27 -17.46 23.16
N THR A 323 0.71 -16.30 22.70
CA THR A 323 2.12 -16.00 22.44
C THR A 323 2.83 -15.32 23.61
N GLY A 324 2.09 -14.61 24.47
CA GLY A 324 2.62 -13.71 25.49
C GLY A 324 3.10 -12.36 24.93
N ILE A 325 2.92 -12.08 23.63
CA ILE A 325 3.28 -10.77 23.05
C ILE A 325 2.11 -9.82 23.19
N THR A 326 2.33 -8.73 23.93
CA THR A 326 1.40 -7.62 24.11
C THR A 326 2.09 -6.31 23.74
N MET A 327 1.36 -5.19 23.71
CA MET A 327 1.95 -3.86 23.49
C MET A 327 2.98 -3.47 24.58
N ASP A 328 2.91 -4.09 25.74
CA ASP A 328 3.84 -3.86 26.87
C ASP A 328 5.05 -4.80 26.86
N SER A 329 5.05 -5.84 26.04
CA SER A 329 6.15 -6.81 25.95
C SER A 329 7.42 -6.18 25.35
N GLU A 330 8.59 -6.71 25.76
CA GLU A 330 9.87 -6.25 25.25
C GLU A 330 10.02 -6.50 23.74
N GLU A 331 9.45 -7.60 23.22
CA GLU A 331 9.43 -7.92 21.78
C GLU A 331 8.72 -6.83 20.99
N PHE A 332 7.58 -6.34 21.48
CA PHE A 332 6.83 -5.28 20.84
C PHE A 332 7.56 -3.94 20.92
N LYS A 333 8.05 -3.57 22.11
CA LYS A 333 8.75 -2.30 22.34
C LYS A 333 10.01 -2.14 21.50
N LYS A 334 10.72 -3.25 21.22
CA LYS A 334 11.94 -3.23 20.38
C LYS A 334 11.69 -2.81 18.93
N VAL A 335 10.50 -3.07 18.40
CA VAL A 335 10.18 -2.83 16.99
C VAL A 335 9.11 -1.76 16.80
N SER A 336 8.41 -1.36 17.86
CA SER A 336 7.42 -0.28 17.82
C SER A 336 8.11 1.09 17.82
N SER A 337 7.41 2.08 17.28
CA SER A 337 7.84 3.48 17.31
C SER A 337 6.83 4.31 18.11
N GLU A 338 7.30 5.31 18.84
CA GLU A 338 6.45 6.31 19.51
C GLU A 338 5.57 7.10 18.53
N TYR A 339 5.96 7.14 17.25
CA TYR A 339 5.21 7.80 16.19
C TYR A 339 4.09 6.93 15.59
N PHE A 340 3.98 5.67 16.00
CA PHE A 340 2.90 4.80 15.54
C PHE A 340 1.57 5.22 16.16
N ASN A 341 0.54 5.38 15.31
CA ASN A 341 -0.83 5.49 15.78
C ASN A 341 -1.34 4.12 16.27
N GLU A 342 -2.52 4.10 16.90
CA GLU A 342 -3.08 2.88 17.49
C GLU A 342 -3.32 1.78 16.45
N ASP A 343 -3.76 2.10 15.24
CA ASP A 343 -3.97 1.11 14.18
C ASP A 343 -2.65 0.50 13.70
N GLN A 344 -1.58 1.30 13.61
CA GLN A 344 -0.25 0.82 13.29
C GLN A 344 0.30 -0.09 14.40
N LYS A 345 0.09 0.25 15.66
CA LYS A 345 0.48 -0.59 16.80
C LYS A 345 -0.29 -1.92 16.81
N ARG A 346 -1.61 -1.89 16.54
CA ARG A 346 -2.41 -3.11 16.43
C ARG A 346 -1.94 -4.01 15.30
N ASN A 347 -1.67 -3.45 14.12
CA ASN A 347 -1.17 -4.22 12.99
C ASN A 347 0.18 -4.86 13.29
N LEU A 348 1.12 -4.11 13.88
CA LEU A 348 2.41 -4.64 14.30
C LEU A 348 2.26 -5.78 15.32
N LEU A 349 1.38 -5.60 16.33
CA LEU A 349 1.11 -6.63 17.34
C LEU A 349 0.54 -7.90 16.69
N TYR A 350 -0.35 -7.75 15.70
CA TYR A 350 -0.88 -8.86 14.91
C TYR A 350 0.23 -9.63 14.20
N GLU A 351 1.10 -8.94 13.50
CA GLU A 351 2.22 -9.53 12.76
C GLU A 351 3.17 -10.30 13.67
N LEU A 352 3.56 -9.72 14.79
CA LEU A 352 4.46 -10.37 15.78
C LEU A 352 3.86 -11.65 16.35
N ASN A 353 2.56 -11.60 16.68
CA ASN A 353 1.85 -12.76 17.22
C ASN A 353 1.76 -13.90 16.17
N ILE A 354 1.38 -13.58 14.95
CA ILE A 354 1.32 -14.59 13.87
C ILE A 354 2.70 -15.17 13.60
N GLN A 355 3.73 -14.33 13.49
CA GLN A 355 5.11 -14.80 13.25
C GLN A 355 5.61 -15.74 14.36
N LYS A 356 5.21 -15.51 15.61
CA LYS A 356 5.60 -16.38 16.72
C LYS A 356 4.88 -17.73 16.68
N LEU A 357 3.62 -17.77 16.26
CA LEU A 357 2.84 -19.02 16.14
C LEU A 357 3.21 -19.86 14.92
N MET A 358 3.83 -19.26 13.91
CA MET A 358 4.26 -19.94 12.69
C MET A 358 5.69 -20.50 12.75
N LYS A 359 6.42 -20.24 13.82
CA LYS A 359 7.78 -20.80 14.08
C LYS A 359 7.68 -22.15 14.74
#